data_49e6c399087652cb60de1e08aba14eb2
#
_entry.id   49e6c399087652cb60de1e08aba14eb2
#
_cell.length_a   1.000
_cell.length_b   1.000
_cell.length_c   1.000
_cell.angle_alpha   90.00
_cell.angle_beta   90.00
_cell.angle_gamma   90.00
#
_symmetry.space_group_name_H-M   'P 1'
#
loop_
_entity.id
_entity.type
_entity.pdbx_description
1 polymer ?
#
loop_
_entity_poly.entity_id
_entity_poly.type
_entity_poly.pdbx_seq_one_letter_code
_entity_poly.pdbx_strand_id
1 'polypeptide(L)'
;MSAKNLVIVESPAKAKTIEKYLGRNYKVIASLGHVRDLPKSQMGVDIDNDYAPKYISIRGKGDVIKGLKREAKKVDHVYLAADPDREGEAIAWHVSYLLGLDPKDKNRVVFNEITKDAVKNSFKEPRSIDEKLVEAQQARRILDRLVGYSISRSCGKRSRRVCQPDAYSPSR
;
A
#
# COMPACT_ATOMS: atom_id res chain seq x y z
N MET A 1 29.97 7.94 -1.70
CA MET A 1 29.21 8.14 -2.96
C MET A 1 27.73 7.95 -2.66
N SER A 2 26.89 8.94 -2.95
CA SER A 2 25.44 8.83 -2.76
C SER A 2 24.86 7.89 -3.82
N ALA A 3 23.90 7.03 -3.44
CA ALA A 3 23.19 6.20 -4.40
C ALA A 3 22.40 7.11 -5.36
N LYS A 4 22.45 6.82 -6.67
CA LYS A 4 21.75 7.63 -7.69
C LYS A 4 20.28 7.24 -7.86
N ASN A 5 19.94 6.02 -7.45
CA ASN A 5 18.61 5.46 -7.63
C ASN A 5 18.02 4.99 -6.31
N LEU A 6 16.74 5.27 -6.09
CA LEU A 6 15.97 4.76 -4.95
C LEU A 6 15.00 3.68 -5.45
N VAL A 7 14.98 2.55 -4.77
CA VAL A 7 14.02 1.47 -5.02
C VAL A 7 13.13 1.33 -3.82
N ILE A 8 11.83 1.42 -4.03
CA ILE A 8 10.84 1.27 -2.96
C ILE A 8 10.14 -0.07 -3.15
N VAL A 9 10.22 -0.90 -2.12
CA VAL A 9 9.59 -2.22 -2.06
C VAL A 9 8.56 -2.28 -0.94
N GLU A 10 7.75 -3.30 -0.89
CA GLU A 10 6.69 -3.41 0.12
C GLU A 10 7.19 -3.93 1.48
N SER A 11 8.18 -4.83 1.50
CA SER A 11 8.65 -5.48 2.72
C SER A 11 10.15 -5.33 2.97
N PRO A 12 10.60 -5.28 4.25
CA PRO A 12 12.02 -5.16 4.60
C PRO A 12 12.86 -6.39 4.17
N ALA A 13 12.24 -7.58 4.16
CA ALA A 13 12.91 -8.81 3.74
C ALA A 13 13.30 -8.73 2.25
N LYS A 14 12.36 -8.30 1.40
CA LYS A 14 12.61 -8.06 -0.03
C LYS A 14 13.66 -6.96 -0.23
N ALA A 15 13.63 -5.90 0.58
CA ALA A 15 14.59 -4.81 0.48
C ALA A 15 16.03 -5.29 0.62
N LYS A 16 16.32 -6.06 1.65
CA LYS A 16 17.67 -6.60 1.90
C LYS A 16 18.19 -7.48 0.76
N THR A 17 17.32 -8.30 0.20
CA THR A 17 17.69 -9.22 -0.89
C THR A 17 17.95 -8.47 -2.18
N ILE A 18 17.05 -7.55 -2.54
CA ILE A 18 17.14 -6.76 -3.78
C ILE A 18 18.36 -5.83 -3.74
N GLU A 19 18.66 -5.22 -2.59
CA GLU A 19 19.81 -4.35 -2.42
C GLU A 19 21.13 -5.09 -2.69
N LYS A 20 21.26 -6.36 -2.23
CA LYS A 20 22.42 -7.20 -2.54
C LYS A 20 22.58 -7.46 -4.05
N TYR A 21 21.47 -7.56 -4.79
CA TYR A 21 21.51 -7.86 -6.22
C TYR A 21 21.79 -6.65 -7.10
N LEU A 22 21.34 -5.47 -6.69
CA LEU A 22 21.47 -4.23 -7.46
C LEU A 22 22.80 -3.50 -7.21
N GLY A 23 23.40 -3.67 -6.04
CA GLY A 23 24.69 -3.07 -5.69
C GLY A 23 24.61 -1.59 -5.27
N ARG A 24 25.78 -0.93 -5.18
CA ARG A 24 25.97 0.36 -4.49
C ARG A 24 25.26 1.57 -5.13
N ASN A 25 24.88 1.49 -6.39
CA ASN A 25 24.20 2.58 -7.09
C ASN A 25 22.71 2.70 -6.74
N TYR A 26 22.17 1.71 -6.05
CA TYR A 26 20.77 1.62 -5.67
C TYR A 26 20.64 1.59 -4.16
N LYS A 27 19.75 2.42 -3.64
CA LYS A 27 19.30 2.36 -2.25
C LYS A 27 17.91 1.74 -2.23
N VAL A 28 17.72 0.73 -1.41
CA VAL A 28 16.42 0.03 -1.32
C VAL A 28 15.77 0.32 0.02
N ILE A 29 14.51 0.77 -0.01
CA ILE A 29 13.73 1.10 1.19
C ILE A 29 12.38 0.38 1.12
N ALA A 30 11.90 -0.10 2.26
CA ALA A 30 10.60 -0.71 2.38
C ALA A 30 9.53 0.32 2.80
N SER A 31 8.37 0.29 2.12
CA SER A 31 7.17 1.05 2.51
C SER A 31 6.44 0.43 3.70
N LEU A 32 6.77 -0.82 4.04
CA LEU A 32 6.09 -1.61 5.07
C LEU A 32 4.61 -1.83 4.76
N GLY A 33 4.29 -2.16 3.50
CA GLY A 33 2.94 -2.33 3.00
C GLY A 33 2.27 -1.01 2.62
N HIS A 34 0.96 -0.92 2.79
CA HIS A 34 0.20 0.29 2.46
C HIS A 34 0.61 1.49 3.32
N VAL A 35 0.73 2.65 2.69
CA VAL A 35 1.06 3.94 3.33
C VAL A 35 -0.17 4.86 3.46
N ARG A 36 -1.21 4.62 2.64
CA ARG A 36 -2.50 5.31 2.67
C ARG A 36 -3.63 4.29 2.67
N ASP A 37 -4.73 4.63 3.33
CA ASP A 37 -5.95 3.81 3.36
C ASP A 37 -7.17 4.70 3.63
N LEU A 38 -8.38 4.13 3.50
CA LEU A 38 -9.61 4.78 3.93
C LEU A 38 -9.60 4.97 5.46
N PRO A 39 -10.18 6.05 6.00
CA PRO A 39 -10.26 6.28 7.44
C PRO A 39 -11.00 5.15 8.14
N LYS A 40 -10.48 4.68 9.29
CA LYS A 40 -11.07 3.55 10.03
C LYS A 40 -12.39 3.88 10.69
N SER A 41 -12.55 5.11 11.19
CA SER A 41 -13.70 5.56 11.98
C SER A 41 -14.84 6.19 11.15
N GLN A 42 -14.64 6.36 9.87
CA GLN A 42 -15.60 7.00 8.97
C GLN A 42 -15.81 6.12 7.72
N MET A 43 -16.89 6.35 7.00
CA MET A 43 -17.14 5.70 5.71
C MET A 43 -15.93 5.88 4.76
N GLY A 44 -15.44 7.11 4.65
CA GLY A 44 -14.28 7.44 3.83
C GLY A 44 -14.52 7.32 2.32
N VAL A 45 -15.78 7.17 1.92
CA VAL A 45 -16.23 7.09 0.54
C VAL A 45 -17.32 8.14 0.36
N ASP A 46 -17.21 8.95 -0.67
CA ASP A 46 -18.17 9.98 -1.02
C ASP A 46 -19.21 9.41 -1.98
N ILE A 47 -20.36 9.00 -1.44
CA ILE A 47 -21.43 8.33 -2.21
C ILE A 47 -22.02 9.27 -3.26
N ASP A 48 -22.14 10.54 -2.94
CA ASP A 48 -22.76 11.55 -3.81
C ASP A 48 -21.83 12.01 -4.95
N ASN A 49 -20.52 11.70 -4.83
CA ASN A 49 -19.50 12.05 -5.80
C ASN A 49 -18.83 10.77 -6.35
N ASP A 50 -19.60 9.99 -7.08
CA ASP A 50 -19.14 8.78 -7.79
C ASP A 50 -18.29 7.82 -6.92
N TYR A 51 -18.69 7.66 -5.66
CA TYR A 51 -18.00 6.81 -4.67
C TYR A 51 -16.52 7.17 -4.48
N ALA A 52 -16.15 8.41 -4.66
CA ALA A 52 -14.76 8.87 -4.55
C ALA A 52 -14.14 8.52 -3.20
N PRO A 53 -13.03 7.77 -3.17
CA PRO A 53 -12.38 7.37 -1.93
C PRO A 53 -11.55 8.52 -1.34
N LYS A 54 -11.76 8.82 -0.06
CA LYS A 54 -10.99 9.82 0.70
C LYS A 54 -9.83 9.13 1.41
N TYR A 55 -8.72 8.93 0.70
CA TYR A 55 -7.54 8.30 1.28
C TYR A 55 -6.80 9.22 2.25
N ILE A 56 -6.44 8.66 3.40
CA ILE A 56 -5.60 9.33 4.41
C ILE A 56 -4.32 8.53 4.63
N SER A 57 -3.28 9.19 5.11
CA SER A 57 -2.06 8.51 5.55
C SER A 57 -2.36 7.62 6.77
N ILE A 58 -1.89 6.39 6.75
CA ILE A 58 -2.12 5.44 7.85
C ILE A 58 -1.40 5.95 9.10
N ARG A 59 -2.13 5.95 10.23
CA ARG A 59 -1.58 6.34 11.53
C ARG A 59 -0.40 5.42 11.90
N GLY A 60 0.73 6.01 12.32
CA GLY A 60 1.98 5.27 12.59
C GLY A 60 2.91 5.10 11.39
N LYS A 61 2.50 5.49 10.18
CA LYS A 61 3.36 5.48 8.98
C LYS A 61 4.06 6.81 8.68
N GLY A 62 3.83 7.82 9.52
CA GLY A 62 4.37 9.16 9.29
C GLY A 62 5.89 9.19 9.12
N ASP A 63 6.63 8.45 9.94
CA ASP A 63 8.10 8.42 9.86
C ASP A 63 8.59 7.67 8.61
N VAL A 64 7.90 6.62 8.19
CA VAL A 64 8.18 5.92 6.94
C VAL A 64 7.97 6.86 5.75
N ILE A 65 6.85 7.58 5.72
CA ILE A 65 6.54 8.54 4.65
C ILE A 65 7.56 9.68 4.62
N LYS A 66 7.92 10.23 5.78
CA LYS A 66 8.97 11.26 5.87
C LYS A 66 10.32 10.74 5.39
N GLY A 67 10.67 9.50 5.77
CA GLY A 67 11.87 8.81 5.32
C GLY A 67 11.91 8.66 3.81
N LEU A 68 10.83 8.14 3.21
CA LEU A 68 10.70 7.98 1.76
C LEU A 68 10.84 9.33 1.03
N LYS A 69 10.14 10.37 1.48
CA LYS A 69 10.25 11.71 0.90
C LYS A 69 11.65 12.31 0.99
N ARG A 70 12.33 12.10 2.14
CA ARG A 70 13.69 12.60 2.35
C ARG A 70 14.69 11.91 1.43
N GLU A 71 14.57 10.60 1.26
CA GLU A 71 15.48 9.85 0.41
C GLU A 71 15.19 10.04 -1.08
N ALA A 72 13.90 10.17 -1.46
CA ALA A 72 13.52 10.47 -2.84
C ALA A 72 14.09 11.81 -3.35
N LYS A 73 14.24 12.80 -2.46
CA LYS A 73 14.86 14.09 -2.82
C LYS A 73 16.37 14.05 -3.05
N LYS A 74 17.05 12.97 -2.65
CA LYS A 74 18.51 12.83 -2.74
C LYS A 74 18.97 12.06 -3.96
N VAL A 75 18.05 11.51 -4.73
CA VAL A 75 18.31 10.61 -5.85
C VAL A 75 17.75 11.18 -7.15
N ASP A 76 18.31 10.72 -8.26
CA ASP A 76 17.89 11.17 -9.59
C ASP A 76 16.64 10.40 -10.08
N HIS A 77 16.54 9.11 -9.69
CA HIS A 77 15.43 8.24 -10.10
C HIS A 77 14.84 7.46 -8.93
N VAL A 78 13.51 7.30 -8.95
CA VAL A 78 12.77 6.49 -7.98
C VAL A 78 12.05 5.37 -8.71
N TYR A 79 12.29 4.13 -8.28
CA TYR A 79 11.65 2.93 -8.81
C TYR A 79 10.70 2.32 -7.77
N LEU A 80 9.52 1.92 -8.23
CA LEU A 80 8.49 1.30 -7.42
C LEU A 80 8.45 -0.20 -7.73
N ALA A 81 9.05 -1.00 -6.85
CA ALA A 81 9.27 -2.42 -7.03
C ALA A 81 8.41 -3.25 -6.06
N ALA A 82 7.10 -3.18 -6.23
CA ALA A 82 6.13 -3.99 -5.51
C ALA A 82 5.70 -5.21 -6.35
N ASP A 83 4.98 -6.14 -5.75
CA ASP A 83 4.52 -7.37 -6.41
C ASP A 83 3.65 -7.12 -7.65
N PRO A 84 3.61 -8.08 -8.59
CA PRO A 84 2.86 -7.95 -9.84
C PRO A 84 1.36 -8.22 -9.67
N ASP A 85 0.79 -7.86 -8.54
CA ASP A 85 -0.62 -8.00 -8.25
C ASP A 85 -1.30 -6.63 -8.06
N ARG A 86 -2.63 -6.64 -7.92
CA ARG A 86 -3.40 -5.42 -7.70
C ARG A 86 -3.05 -4.70 -6.39
N GLU A 87 -2.64 -5.43 -5.35
CA GLU A 87 -2.23 -4.85 -4.07
C GLU A 87 -0.88 -4.12 -4.23
N GLY A 88 0.09 -4.75 -4.88
CA GLY A 88 1.38 -4.14 -5.20
C GLY A 88 1.24 -2.92 -6.10
N GLU A 89 0.33 -2.97 -7.07
CA GLU A 89 0.05 -1.84 -7.95
C GLU A 89 -0.57 -0.66 -7.19
N ALA A 90 -1.50 -0.94 -6.28
CA ALA A 90 -2.09 0.08 -5.41
C ALA A 90 -1.07 0.69 -4.44
N ILE A 91 -0.17 -0.12 -3.87
CA ILE A 91 0.93 0.37 -3.03
C ILE A 91 1.82 1.32 -3.85
N ALA A 92 2.22 0.92 -5.05
CA ALA A 92 3.03 1.74 -5.94
C ALA A 92 2.33 3.07 -6.26
N TRP A 93 1.04 3.04 -6.59
CA TRP A 93 0.24 4.23 -6.87
C TRP A 93 0.13 5.16 -5.65
N HIS A 94 -0.10 4.63 -4.46
CA HIS A 94 -0.16 5.44 -3.25
C HIS A 94 1.20 6.07 -2.90
N VAL A 95 2.29 5.35 -3.14
CA VAL A 95 3.65 5.88 -2.92
C VAL A 95 3.99 6.94 -3.95
N SER A 96 3.68 6.74 -5.25
CA SER A 96 3.89 7.76 -6.29
C SER A 96 3.17 9.05 -5.97
N TYR A 97 1.91 8.98 -5.54
CA TYR A 97 1.13 10.14 -5.11
C TYR A 97 1.80 10.90 -3.94
N LEU A 98 2.29 10.18 -2.92
CA LEU A 98 2.95 10.80 -1.76
C LEU A 98 4.28 11.46 -2.11
N LEU A 99 4.99 10.95 -3.11
CA LEU A 99 6.26 11.48 -3.58
C LEU A 99 6.10 12.55 -4.65
N GLY A 100 4.90 12.73 -5.19
CA GLY A 100 4.63 13.67 -6.29
C GLY A 100 5.18 13.19 -7.64
N LEU A 101 5.25 11.86 -7.84
CA LEU A 101 5.66 11.24 -9.10
C LEU A 101 4.43 11.06 -10.00
N ASP A 102 4.60 11.23 -11.32
CA ASP A 102 3.53 10.94 -12.27
C ASP A 102 3.35 9.43 -12.40
N PRO A 103 2.12 8.89 -12.23
CA PRO A 103 1.84 7.47 -12.43
C PRO A 103 2.13 6.98 -13.86
N LYS A 104 2.15 7.87 -14.84
CA LYS A 104 2.45 7.58 -16.25
C LYS A 104 3.94 7.44 -16.55
N ASP A 105 4.79 7.92 -15.65
CA ASP A 105 6.22 7.77 -15.76
C ASP A 105 6.63 6.29 -15.63
N LYS A 106 7.71 5.92 -16.32
CA LYS A 106 8.29 4.57 -16.26
C LYS A 106 9.07 4.35 -14.96
N ASN A 107 8.35 4.38 -13.85
CA ASN A 107 8.92 4.22 -12.50
C ASN A 107 8.58 2.87 -11.87
N ARG A 108 7.70 2.10 -12.48
CA ARG A 108 7.23 0.81 -11.98
C ARG A 108 8.10 -0.34 -12.50
N VAL A 109 8.68 -1.09 -11.58
CA VAL A 109 9.46 -2.30 -11.87
C VAL A 109 8.72 -3.51 -11.31
N VAL A 110 8.56 -4.53 -12.13
CA VAL A 110 7.85 -5.78 -11.78
C VAL A 110 8.78 -6.97 -12.00
N PHE A 111 8.81 -7.86 -11.02
CA PHE A 111 9.48 -9.14 -11.11
C PHE A 111 8.62 -10.23 -10.46
N ASN A 112 8.54 -11.37 -11.12
CA ASN A 112 7.74 -12.51 -10.63
C ASN A 112 8.50 -13.34 -9.59
N GLU A 113 9.83 -13.25 -9.60
CA GLU A 113 10.71 -13.96 -8.67
C GLU A 113 11.86 -13.05 -8.22
N ILE A 114 12.38 -13.31 -7.02
CA ILE A 114 13.47 -12.52 -6.44
C ILE A 114 14.80 -13.25 -6.68
N THR A 115 15.13 -13.45 -7.96
CA THR A 115 16.44 -13.93 -8.40
C THR A 115 17.29 -12.75 -8.88
N LYS A 116 18.60 -12.92 -8.86
CA LYS A 116 19.53 -11.85 -9.27
C LYS A 116 19.32 -11.39 -10.71
N ASP A 117 19.05 -12.35 -11.59
CA ASP A 117 18.91 -12.07 -13.03
C ASP A 117 17.51 -11.49 -13.32
N ALA A 118 16.45 -12.02 -12.70
CA ALA A 118 15.10 -11.48 -12.84
C ALA A 118 15.04 -10.02 -12.36
N VAL A 119 15.61 -9.73 -11.19
CA VAL A 119 15.67 -8.37 -10.65
C VAL A 119 16.43 -7.44 -11.60
N LYS A 120 17.64 -7.82 -12.04
CA LYS A 120 18.44 -6.97 -12.96
C LYS A 120 17.76 -6.72 -14.29
N ASN A 121 17.11 -7.73 -14.86
CA ASN A 121 16.42 -7.59 -16.14
C ASN A 121 15.20 -6.69 -16.03
N SER A 122 14.44 -6.79 -14.92
CA SER A 122 13.25 -5.95 -14.71
C SER A 122 13.57 -4.45 -14.61
N PHE A 123 14.77 -4.08 -14.17
CA PHE A 123 15.21 -2.69 -14.15
C PHE A 123 15.63 -2.14 -15.52
N LYS A 124 15.78 -2.99 -16.54
CA LYS A 124 16.06 -2.56 -17.92
C LYS A 124 14.80 -2.06 -18.64
N GLU A 125 13.64 -2.57 -18.24
CA GLU A 125 12.34 -2.26 -18.86
C GLU A 125 11.32 -1.81 -17.81
N PRO A 126 11.52 -0.65 -17.17
CA PRO A 126 10.53 -0.11 -16.26
C PRO A 126 9.28 0.31 -17.04
N ARG A 127 8.11 0.10 -16.44
CA ARG A 127 6.80 0.44 -17.01
C ARG A 127 6.09 1.56 -16.22
N SER A 128 4.99 2.04 -16.73
CA SER A 128 4.05 2.88 -15.97
C SER A 128 3.23 2.02 -15.02
N ILE A 129 2.59 2.66 -14.04
CA ILE A 129 1.63 2.01 -13.14
C ILE A 129 0.40 1.59 -13.94
N ASP A 130 -0.10 0.39 -13.72
CA ASP A 130 -1.32 -0.11 -14.35
C ASP A 130 -2.55 0.44 -13.62
N GLU A 131 -3.15 1.49 -14.19
CA GLU A 131 -4.32 2.16 -13.62
C GLU A 131 -5.51 1.21 -13.48
N LYS A 132 -5.68 0.23 -14.38
CA LYS A 132 -6.78 -0.75 -14.31
C LYS A 132 -6.68 -1.65 -13.06
N LEU A 133 -5.47 -2.08 -12.72
CA LEU A 133 -5.24 -2.85 -11.50
C LEU A 133 -5.43 -2.01 -10.24
N VAL A 134 -5.04 -0.74 -10.30
CA VAL A 134 -5.29 0.22 -9.20
C VAL A 134 -6.78 0.43 -9.01
N GLU A 135 -7.53 0.70 -10.07
CA GLU A 135 -8.98 0.86 -10.03
C GLU A 135 -9.69 -0.40 -9.52
N ALA A 136 -9.28 -1.59 -9.95
CA ALA A 136 -9.82 -2.86 -9.46
C ALA A 136 -9.60 -3.04 -7.95
N GLN A 137 -8.44 -2.65 -7.43
CA GLN A 137 -8.15 -2.69 -6.00
C GLN A 137 -8.98 -1.64 -5.24
N GLN A 138 -9.10 -0.42 -5.79
CA GLN A 138 -9.92 0.65 -5.22
C GLN A 138 -11.40 0.25 -5.15
N ALA A 139 -11.95 -0.28 -6.23
CA ALA A 139 -13.34 -0.74 -6.29
C ALA A 139 -13.62 -1.82 -5.23
N ARG A 140 -12.73 -2.81 -5.11
CA ARG A 140 -12.83 -3.82 -4.05
C ARG A 140 -12.78 -3.19 -2.66
N ARG A 141 -11.84 -2.26 -2.42
CA ARG A 141 -11.69 -1.60 -1.13
C ARG A 141 -12.92 -0.76 -0.75
N ILE A 142 -13.50 -0.08 -1.73
CA ILE A 142 -14.75 0.68 -1.59
C ILE A 142 -15.90 -0.28 -1.25
N LEU A 143 -16.04 -1.38 -2.01
CA LEU A 143 -17.10 -2.36 -1.79
C LEU A 143 -17.00 -3.00 -0.40
N ASP A 144 -15.82 -3.45 0.02
CA ASP A 144 -15.59 -4.00 1.35
C ASP A 144 -15.96 -2.99 2.44
N ARG A 145 -15.71 -1.69 2.21
CA ARG A 145 -16.07 -0.62 3.13
C ARG A 145 -17.58 -0.41 3.21
N LEU A 146 -18.26 -0.35 2.07
CA LEU A 146 -19.72 -0.16 1.99
C LEU A 146 -20.45 -1.32 2.69
N VAL A 147 -20.08 -2.56 2.36
CA VAL A 147 -20.68 -3.77 2.93
C VAL A 147 -20.37 -3.85 4.44
N GLY A 148 -19.11 -3.73 4.83
CA GLY A 148 -18.69 -3.83 6.23
C GLY A 148 -19.31 -2.75 7.11
N TYR A 149 -19.43 -1.53 6.62
CA TYR A 149 -20.03 -0.42 7.36
C TYR A 149 -21.55 -0.59 7.51
N SER A 150 -22.22 -1.06 6.45
CA SER A 150 -23.66 -1.34 6.45
C SER A 150 -24.03 -2.48 7.40
N ILE A 151 -23.28 -3.59 7.35
CA ILE A 151 -23.48 -4.74 8.25
C ILE A 151 -23.20 -4.36 9.70
N SER A 152 -22.12 -3.64 9.98
CA SER A 152 -21.74 -3.23 11.33
C SER A 152 -22.80 -2.33 11.97
N ARG A 153 -23.41 -1.41 11.21
CA ARG A 153 -24.54 -0.58 11.68
C ARG A 153 -25.80 -1.40 11.95
N SER A 154 -26.05 -2.41 11.14
CA SER A 154 -27.20 -3.31 11.28
C SER A 154 -27.05 -4.23 12.49
N CYS A 155 -25.84 -4.77 12.69
CA CYS A 155 -25.51 -5.66 13.82
C CYS A 155 -25.47 -4.92 15.16
N GLY A 156 -24.93 -3.69 15.19
CA GLY A 156 -24.86 -2.87 16.41
C GLY A 156 -26.24 -2.49 16.99
N LYS A 157 -27.29 -2.50 16.18
CA LYS A 157 -28.67 -2.34 16.66
C LYS A 157 -29.26 -3.61 17.28
N ARG A 158 -28.79 -4.80 16.90
CA ARG A 158 -29.24 -6.09 17.48
C ARG A 158 -28.43 -6.57 18.67
N SER A 159 -27.18 -6.22 18.79
CA SER A 159 -26.28 -6.74 19.83
C SER A 159 -26.53 -6.20 21.24
N ARG A 160 -27.39 -5.19 21.42
CA ARG A 160 -27.81 -4.74 22.77
C ARG A 160 -28.86 -5.64 23.45
N ARG A 161 -29.35 -6.71 22.77
CA ARG A 161 -30.35 -7.62 23.31
C ARG A 161 -29.89 -9.08 23.46
N VAL A 162 -28.67 -9.47 23.15
CA VAL A 162 -28.28 -10.90 23.10
C VAL A 162 -26.98 -11.22 23.87
N CYS A 163 -26.44 -10.35 24.68
CA CYS A 163 -25.32 -10.69 25.54
C CYS A 163 -25.62 -10.34 27.00
N GLN A 164 -26.58 -11.04 27.58
CA GLN A 164 -26.52 -11.38 29.01
C GLN A 164 -26.05 -12.84 29.06
N PRO A 165 -24.86 -13.13 29.58
CA PRO A 165 -24.55 -14.49 29.99
C PRO A 165 -25.36 -14.74 31.24
N ASP A 166 -26.29 -15.69 31.15
CA ASP A 166 -27.00 -16.21 32.32
C ASP A 166 -25.97 -16.66 33.34
N ALA A 167 -26.02 -16.02 34.49
CA ALA A 167 -25.27 -16.37 35.67
C ALA A 167 -25.62 -17.81 36.09
N TYR A 168 -24.75 -18.75 35.77
CA TYR A 168 -24.78 -20.08 36.35
C TYR A 168 -24.33 -19.95 37.81
N SER A 169 -25.31 -19.95 38.73
CA SER A 169 -25.08 -20.14 40.15
C SER A 169 -24.99 -21.63 40.44
N PRO A 170 -23.89 -22.18 40.92
CA PRO A 170 -23.89 -23.50 41.49
C PRO A 170 -24.43 -23.42 42.91
N SER A 171 -25.65 -23.92 43.10
CA SER A 171 -26.16 -24.23 44.43
C SER A 171 -25.63 -25.59 44.88
N ARG A 172 -24.89 -25.59 46.00
CA ARG A 172 -24.64 -26.62 47.04
C ARG A 172 -24.67 -28.09 46.61
#